data_5bc88f914377b4bb54de63454ac1d8b3
#
_entry.id   5bc88f914377b4bb54de63454ac1d8b3
#
_cell.length_a   1.000
_cell.length_b   1.000
_cell.length_c   1.000
_cell.angle_alpha   90.00
_cell.angle_beta   90.00
_cell.angle_gamma   90.00
#
_symmetry.space_group_name_H-M   'P 1'
#
loop_
_entity.id
_entity.type
_entity.pdbx_description
1 polymer ?
#
loop_
_entity_poly.entity_id
_entity_poly.type
_entity_poly.pdbx_seq_one_letter_code
_entity_poly.pdbx_strand_id
1 'polypeptide(L)'
;MLLNERIESAFRDVSALGSHVFVFILIVFAYLIGLKLLSLQLLVAVVLSYFIIMIIRTFYFRNRPVKEKFNSFFSKIDSSSFPSAHSSRGIIILILLSKYFNNLYLTLFLSFCTLVLIYSRLRLKKHFFSDILAGAILGVVISLFVLRVVQ
;
A
#
# COMPACT_ATOMS: atom_id res chain seq x y z
N MET A 1 -0.30 -15.90 26.32
CA MET A 1 -1.48 -15.46 25.59
C MET A 1 -1.45 -13.95 25.35
N LEU A 2 -1.42 -13.12 26.41
CA LEU A 2 -1.42 -11.64 26.33
C LEU A 2 -0.28 -11.01 25.48
N LEU A 3 0.93 -11.58 25.47
CA LEU A 3 2.06 -11.03 24.70
C LEU A 3 1.84 -11.19 23.19
N ASN A 4 1.36 -12.34 22.73
CA ASN A 4 1.08 -12.57 21.30
C ASN A 4 -0.06 -11.67 20.81
N GLU A 5 -1.09 -11.43 21.60
CA GLU A 5 -2.19 -10.52 21.26
C GLU A 5 -1.71 -9.07 21.13
N ARG A 6 -0.83 -8.61 22.01
CA ARG A 6 -0.21 -7.27 21.93
C ARG A 6 0.67 -7.11 20.69
N ILE A 7 1.45 -8.14 20.37
CA ILE A 7 2.29 -8.14 19.16
C ILE A 7 1.42 -8.09 17.90
N GLU A 8 0.33 -8.86 17.83
CA GLU A 8 -0.58 -8.81 16.70
C GLU A 8 -1.31 -7.47 16.60
N SER A 9 -1.68 -6.83 17.72
CA SER A 9 -2.24 -5.49 17.73
C SER A 9 -1.27 -4.48 17.14
N ALA A 10 0.00 -4.48 17.60
CA ALA A 10 1.03 -3.60 17.05
C ALA A 10 1.22 -3.78 15.53
N PHE A 11 1.21 -5.01 15.02
CA PHE A 11 1.25 -5.24 13.57
C PHE A 11 0.00 -4.76 12.83
N ARG A 12 -1.17 -4.80 13.45
CA ARG A 12 -2.39 -4.19 12.88
C ARG A 12 -2.27 -2.68 12.80
N ASP A 13 -1.75 -2.03 13.83
CA ASP A 13 -1.56 -0.57 13.86
C ASP A 13 -0.55 -0.14 12.79
N VAL A 14 0.59 -0.81 12.68
CA VAL A 14 1.56 -0.55 11.60
C VAL A 14 0.96 -0.81 10.23
N SER A 15 0.15 -1.85 10.08
CA SER A 15 -0.55 -2.15 8.83
C SER A 15 -1.49 -1.02 8.39
N ALA A 16 -1.98 -0.18 9.31
CA ALA A 16 -2.82 0.95 8.99
C ALA A 16 -2.12 2.02 8.13
N LEU A 17 -0.76 2.10 8.17
CA LEU A 17 0.02 3.00 7.30
C LEU A 17 -0.15 2.70 5.80
N GLY A 18 -0.56 1.50 5.44
CA GLY A 18 -0.91 1.13 4.05
C GLY A 18 -2.43 1.15 3.77
N SER A 19 -3.25 1.62 4.70
CA SER A 19 -4.70 1.70 4.53
C SER A 19 -5.12 2.80 3.57
N HIS A 20 -6.34 2.70 3.02
CA HIS A 20 -6.91 3.76 2.18
C HIS A 20 -7.10 5.06 2.96
N VAL A 21 -7.50 4.95 4.24
CA VAL A 21 -7.74 6.12 5.11
C VAL A 21 -6.45 6.89 5.34
N PHE A 22 -5.38 6.20 5.72
CA PHE A 22 -4.08 6.84 5.93
C PHE A 22 -3.58 7.57 4.68
N VAL A 23 -3.65 6.90 3.53
CA VAL A 23 -3.18 7.48 2.26
C VAL A 23 -4.04 8.67 1.85
N PHE A 24 -5.36 8.59 2.05
CA PHE A 24 -6.26 9.73 1.80
C PHE A 24 -5.91 10.93 2.69
N ILE A 25 -5.69 10.71 3.99
CA ILE A 25 -5.26 11.77 4.92
C ILE A 25 -3.93 12.38 4.45
N LEU A 26 -2.97 11.56 4.03
CA LEU A 26 -1.68 12.03 3.54
C LEU A 26 -1.82 12.92 2.29
N ILE A 27 -2.68 12.52 1.33
CA ILE A 27 -2.98 13.30 0.12
C ILE A 27 -3.58 14.65 0.47
N VAL A 28 -4.61 14.66 1.33
CA VAL A 28 -5.29 15.89 1.77
C VAL A 28 -4.31 16.78 2.54
N PHE A 29 -3.54 16.22 3.45
CA PHE A 29 -2.55 16.97 4.22
C PHE A 29 -1.49 17.61 3.31
N ALA A 30 -0.94 16.87 2.36
CA ALA A 30 0.01 17.40 1.39
C ALA A 30 -0.59 18.58 0.59
N TYR A 31 -1.86 18.48 0.18
CA TYR A 31 -2.57 19.56 -0.49
C TYR A 31 -2.70 20.80 0.38
N LEU A 32 -3.14 20.63 1.62
CA LEU A 32 -3.40 21.75 2.56
C LEU A 32 -2.13 22.51 2.93
N ILE A 33 -0.99 21.84 3.03
CA ILE A 33 0.31 22.50 3.30
C ILE A 33 0.99 23.06 2.04
N GLY A 34 0.28 23.06 0.90
CA GLY A 34 0.76 23.67 -0.35
C GLY A 34 1.59 22.75 -1.25
N LEU A 35 1.81 21.47 -0.91
CA LEU A 35 2.54 20.51 -1.72
C LEU A 35 1.63 19.92 -2.83
N LYS A 36 1.07 20.80 -3.66
CA LYS A 36 0.03 20.48 -4.65
C LYS A 36 0.47 19.41 -5.66
N LEU A 37 1.71 19.51 -6.17
CA LEU A 37 2.25 18.54 -7.11
C LEU A 37 2.36 17.15 -6.46
N LEU A 38 2.94 17.06 -5.26
CA LEU A 38 3.05 15.79 -4.54
C LEU A 38 1.68 15.19 -4.25
N SER A 39 0.71 16.00 -3.81
CA SER A 39 -0.66 15.57 -3.57
C SER A 39 -1.29 14.99 -4.83
N LEU A 40 -1.13 15.66 -5.99
CA LEU A 40 -1.65 15.18 -7.28
C LEU A 40 -0.97 13.88 -7.70
N GLN A 41 0.35 13.79 -7.57
CA GLN A 41 1.12 12.56 -7.87
C GLN A 41 0.66 11.39 -7.00
N LEU A 42 0.50 11.59 -5.69
CA LEU A 42 -0.02 10.57 -4.77
C LEU A 42 -1.43 10.13 -5.15
N LEU A 43 -2.33 11.09 -5.44
CA LEU A 43 -3.71 10.80 -5.84
C LEU A 43 -3.75 9.95 -7.10
N VAL A 44 -3.08 10.38 -8.16
CA VAL A 44 -3.05 9.66 -9.46
C VAL A 44 -2.45 8.28 -9.28
N ALA A 45 -1.33 8.15 -8.56
CA ALA A 45 -0.67 6.86 -8.35
C ALA A 45 -1.57 5.88 -7.58
N VAL A 46 -2.23 6.35 -6.53
CA VAL A 46 -3.10 5.49 -5.70
C VAL A 46 -4.36 5.07 -6.44
N VAL A 47 -5.00 5.99 -7.17
CA VAL A 47 -6.17 5.69 -8.01
C VAL A 47 -5.81 4.68 -9.09
N LEU A 48 -4.69 4.89 -9.79
CA LEU A 48 -4.22 3.97 -10.83
C LEU A 48 -3.89 2.59 -10.25
N SER A 49 -3.19 2.54 -9.10
CA SER A 49 -2.91 1.30 -8.39
C SER A 49 -4.18 0.55 -8.01
N TYR A 50 -5.15 1.25 -7.45
CA TYR A 50 -6.44 0.66 -7.08
C TYR A 50 -7.15 0.07 -8.28
N PHE A 51 -7.23 0.82 -9.39
CA PHE A 51 -7.90 0.39 -10.62
C PHE A 51 -7.23 -0.87 -11.21
N ILE A 52 -5.90 -0.88 -11.33
CA ILE A 52 -5.15 -2.04 -11.85
C ILE A 52 -5.34 -3.27 -10.94
N ILE A 53 -5.25 -3.09 -9.61
CA ILE A 53 -5.46 -4.18 -8.66
C ILE A 53 -6.88 -4.74 -8.75
N MET A 54 -7.89 -3.89 -8.90
CA MET A 54 -9.28 -4.32 -9.08
C MET A 54 -9.44 -5.17 -10.34
N ILE A 55 -8.87 -4.73 -11.46
CA ILE A 55 -8.88 -5.50 -12.72
C ILE A 55 -8.22 -6.86 -12.51
N ILE A 56 -7.00 -6.89 -11.97
CA ILE A 56 -6.29 -8.17 -11.74
C ILE A 56 -7.12 -9.10 -10.87
N ARG A 57 -7.69 -8.62 -9.76
CA ARG A 57 -8.48 -9.42 -8.83
C ARG A 57 -9.81 -9.91 -9.41
N THR A 58 -10.37 -9.21 -10.38
CA THR A 58 -11.58 -9.65 -11.08
C THR A 58 -11.30 -10.89 -11.94
N PHE A 59 -10.16 -10.93 -12.62
CA PHE A 59 -9.77 -12.05 -13.48
C PHE A 59 -8.96 -13.14 -12.75
N TYR A 60 -8.25 -12.78 -11.68
CA TYR A 60 -7.40 -13.69 -10.92
C TYR A 60 -7.67 -13.59 -9.43
N PHE A 61 -8.61 -14.42 -8.94
CA PHE A 61 -8.91 -14.51 -7.53
C PHE A 61 -7.96 -15.48 -6.82
N ARG A 62 -7.34 -15.04 -5.72
CA ARG A 62 -6.49 -15.86 -4.85
C ARG A 62 -6.95 -15.77 -3.40
N ASN A 63 -7.20 -16.92 -2.76
CA ASN A 63 -7.50 -16.95 -1.34
C ASN A 63 -6.32 -16.45 -0.50
N ARG A 64 -6.62 -15.75 0.60
CA ARG A 64 -5.62 -15.39 1.61
C ARG A 64 -5.15 -16.63 2.39
N PRO A 65 -3.96 -16.60 3.05
CA PRO A 65 -3.53 -17.68 3.95
C PRO A 65 -4.58 -18.02 5.01
N VAL A 66 -5.24 -17.01 5.59
CA VAL A 66 -6.46 -17.17 6.39
C VAL A 66 -7.64 -16.74 5.55
N LYS A 67 -8.53 -17.70 5.26
CA LYS A 67 -9.72 -17.45 4.43
C LYS A 67 -10.63 -16.41 5.09
N GLU A 68 -11.04 -15.42 4.33
CA GLU A 68 -12.05 -14.44 4.72
C GLU A 68 -13.39 -14.80 4.08
N LYS A 69 -14.48 -14.61 4.85
CA LYS A 69 -15.84 -14.76 4.32
C LYS A 69 -16.19 -13.51 3.51
N PHE A 70 -16.91 -13.67 2.43
CA PHE A 70 -17.40 -12.58 1.61
C PHE A 70 -18.90 -12.80 1.28
N ASN A 71 -19.68 -11.72 1.31
CA ASN A 71 -21.13 -11.76 1.13
C ASN A 71 -21.59 -11.03 -0.14
N SER A 72 -20.66 -10.43 -0.90
CA SER A 72 -20.96 -9.71 -2.14
C SER A 72 -19.81 -9.86 -3.15
N PHE A 73 -20.08 -9.54 -4.41
CA PHE A 73 -19.07 -9.54 -5.48
C PHE A 73 -17.90 -8.61 -5.15
N PHE A 74 -18.17 -7.39 -4.68
CA PHE A 74 -17.13 -6.45 -4.29
C PHE A 74 -16.29 -6.94 -3.10
N SER A 75 -16.94 -7.49 -2.07
CA SER A 75 -16.23 -8.07 -0.93
C SER A 75 -15.40 -9.30 -1.33
N LYS A 76 -15.82 -10.06 -2.33
CA LYS A 76 -15.03 -11.14 -2.92
C LYS A 76 -13.75 -10.60 -3.55
N ILE A 77 -13.85 -9.58 -4.40
CA ILE A 77 -12.67 -8.96 -5.05
C ILE A 77 -11.71 -8.39 -4.00
N ASP A 78 -12.24 -7.70 -2.98
CA ASP A 78 -11.41 -7.14 -1.91
C ASP A 78 -10.77 -8.21 -1.02
N SER A 79 -11.42 -9.36 -0.84
CA SER A 79 -10.88 -10.50 -0.11
C SER A 79 -9.75 -11.25 -0.84
N SER A 80 -9.53 -10.98 -2.13
CA SER A 80 -8.40 -11.56 -2.87
C SER A 80 -7.07 -11.12 -2.29
N SER A 81 -6.13 -12.07 -2.17
CA SER A 81 -4.79 -11.78 -1.66
C SER A 81 -3.86 -11.17 -2.69
N PHE A 82 -4.04 -11.45 -3.98
CA PHE A 82 -3.11 -11.05 -5.04
C PHE A 82 -3.69 -9.93 -5.91
N PRO A 83 -2.87 -8.92 -6.26
CA PRO A 83 -1.63 -8.51 -5.61
C PRO A 83 -1.91 -7.72 -4.32
N SER A 84 -0.87 -7.55 -3.46
CA SER A 84 -1.01 -6.81 -2.20
C SER A 84 -1.13 -5.30 -2.41
N ALA A 85 -2.31 -4.76 -2.17
CA ALA A 85 -2.57 -3.33 -2.28
C ALA A 85 -1.82 -2.50 -1.21
N HIS A 86 -1.59 -3.05 -0.01
CA HIS A 86 -0.80 -2.38 1.02
C HIS A 86 0.66 -2.22 0.62
N SER A 87 1.24 -3.28 0.02
CA SER A 87 2.63 -3.22 -0.47
C SER A 87 2.77 -2.21 -1.61
N SER A 88 1.83 -2.19 -2.55
CA SER A 88 1.82 -1.22 -3.64
C SER A 88 1.78 0.21 -3.12
N ARG A 89 0.86 0.53 -2.19
CA ARG A 89 0.76 1.87 -1.60
C ARG A 89 1.97 2.25 -0.77
N GLY A 90 2.53 1.34 0.02
CA GLY A 90 3.75 1.60 0.79
C GLY A 90 4.92 2.00 -0.12
N ILE A 91 5.10 1.28 -1.24
CA ILE A 91 6.14 1.60 -2.23
C ILE A 91 5.85 2.92 -2.95
N ILE A 92 4.59 3.22 -3.30
CA ILE A 92 4.21 4.50 -3.91
C ILE A 92 4.58 5.66 -2.99
N ILE A 93 4.20 5.58 -1.70
CA ILE A 93 4.51 6.61 -0.71
C ILE A 93 6.04 6.78 -0.59
N LEU A 94 6.76 5.66 -0.43
CA LEU A 94 8.22 5.67 -0.33
C LEU A 94 8.85 6.41 -1.53
N ILE A 95 8.54 6.02 -2.75
CA ILE A 95 9.19 6.56 -3.95
C ILE A 95 8.82 8.03 -4.17
N LEU A 96 7.53 8.38 -4.09
CA LEU A 96 7.08 9.75 -4.39
C LEU A 96 7.58 10.76 -3.35
N LEU A 97 7.51 10.43 -2.05
CA LEU A 97 8.03 11.32 -1.00
C LEU A 97 9.55 11.43 -1.06
N SER A 98 10.26 10.30 -1.24
CA SER A 98 11.72 10.30 -1.34
C SER A 98 12.20 11.14 -2.51
N LYS A 99 11.53 11.03 -3.67
CA LYS A 99 11.86 11.83 -4.85
C LYS A 99 11.55 13.31 -4.66
N TYR A 100 10.41 13.62 -4.04
CA TYR A 100 9.97 15.00 -3.83
C TYR A 100 10.89 15.76 -2.86
N PHE A 101 11.19 15.17 -1.70
CA PHE A 101 11.98 15.81 -0.66
C PHE A 101 13.49 15.70 -0.89
N ASN A 102 13.93 14.74 -1.70
CA ASN A 102 15.35 14.46 -1.99
C ASN A 102 16.23 14.43 -0.74
N ASN A 103 15.76 13.81 0.33
CA ASN A 103 16.41 13.74 1.63
C ASN A 103 16.71 12.27 1.98
N LEU A 104 17.99 11.96 2.18
CA LEU A 104 18.45 10.59 2.47
C LEU A 104 17.86 10.04 3.77
N TYR A 105 17.83 10.84 4.84
CA TYR A 105 17.34 10.39 6.14
C TYR A 105 15.85 10.07 6.08
N LEU A 106 15.06 10.92 5.39
CA LEU A 106 13.64 10.65 5.15
C LEU A 106 13.46 9.39 4.32
N THR A 107 14.26 9.19 3.28
CA THR A 107 14.21 8.00 2.43
C THR A 107 14.49 6.72 3.24
N LEU A 108 15.51 6.74 4.09
CA LEU A 108 15.85 5.62 4.98
C LEU A 108 14.72 5.32 5.97
N PHE A 109 14.15 6.36 6.59
CA PHE A 109 13.01 6.23 7.49
C PHE A 109 11.78 5.64 6.79
N LEU A 110 11.41 6.16 5.62
CA LEU A 110 10.28 5.65 4.84
C LEU A 110 10.53 4.22 4.35
N SER A 111 11.77 3.87 4.00
CA SER A 111 12.14 2.50 3.63
C SER A 111 11.94 1.55 4.80
N PHE A 112 12.38 1.93 5.99
CA PHE A 112 12.16 1.15 7.21
C PHE A 112 10.65 0.97 7.49
N CYS A 113 9.87 2.05 7.47
CA CYS A 113 8.41 1.99 7.65
C CYS A 113 7.74 1.07 6.63
N THR A 114 8.15 1.16 5.36
CA THR A 114 7.62 0.31 4.29
C THR A 114 7.97 -1.16 4.49
N LEU A 115 9.20 -1.48 4.94
CA LEU A 115 9.59 -2.85 5.26
C LEU A 115 8.78 -3.42 6.43
N VAL A 116 8.58 -2.64 7.50
CA VAL A 116 7.77 -3.06 8.65
C VAL A 116 6.30 -3.24 8.24
N LEU A 117 5.75 -2.34 7.42
CA LEU A 117 4.42 -2.48 6.83
C LEU A 117 4.29 -3.80 6.05
N ILE A 118 5.21 -4.07 5.13
CA ILE A 118 5.23 -5.28 4.31
C ILE A 118 5.33 -6.53 5.19
N TYR A 119 6.24 -6.54 6.16
CA TYR A 119 6.40 -7.64 7.11
C TYR A 119 5.12 -7.89 7.91
N SER A 120 4.42 -6.83 8.33
CA SER A 120 3.14 -6.96 9.04
C SER A 120 2.09 -7.75 8.25
N ARG A 121 2.08 -7.63 6.90
CA ARG A 121 1.13 -8.36 6.03
C ARG A 121 1.39 -9.86 6.01
N LEU A 122 2.67 -10.28 6.08
CA LEU A 122 3.06 -11.67 6.22
C LEU A 122 2.69 -12.20 7.61
N ARG A 123 3.07 -11.46 8.65
CA ARG A 123 2.84 -11.87 10.04
C ARG A 123 1.36 -12.02 10.38
N LEU A 124 0.52 -11.13 9.86
CA LEU A 124 -0.94 -11.17 10.00
C LEU A 124 -1.60 -12.21 9.07
N LYS A 125 -0.82 -13.00 8.30
CA LYS A 125 -1.32 -14.02 7.36
C LYS A 125 -2.37 -13.48 6.37
N LYS A 126 -2.24 -12.19 5.99
CA LYS A 126 -3.14 -11.54 5.02
C LYS A 126 -2.69 -11.78 3.57
N HIS A 127 -1.39 -12.01 3.35
CA HIS A 127 -0.79 -12.17 2.02
C HIS A 127 0.29 -13.25 2.04
N PHE A 128 0.51 -13.88 0.88
CA PHE A 128 1.72 -14.66 0.61
C PHE A 128 2.86 -13.73 0.17
N PHE A 129 4.09 -14.22 0.25
CA PHE A 129 5.26 -13.44 -0.18
C PHE A 129 5.17 -12.97 -1.64
N SER A 130 4.66 -13.84 -2.54
CA SER A 130 4.46 -13.51 -3.95
C SER A 130 3.43 -12.38 -4.17
N ASP A 131 2.40 -12.27 -3.33
CA ASP A 131 1.40 -11.19 -3.42
C ASP A 131 2.03 -9.84 -3.08
N ILE A 132 2.92 -9.86 -2.08
CA ILE A 132 3.68 -8.71 -1.62
C ILE A 132 4.65 -8.24 -2.69
N LEU A 133 5.41 -9.18 -3.27
CA LEU A 133 6.38 -8.88 -4.32
C LEU A 133 5.69 -8.28 -5.54
N ALA A 134 4.58 -8.89 -5.99
CA ALA A 134 3.78 -8.37 -7.10
C ALA A 134 3.22 -6.97 -6.80
N GLY A 135 2.72 -6.74 -5.59
CA GLY A 135 2.25 -5.42 -5.15
C GLY A 135 3.37 -4.39 -5.12
N ALA A 136 4.56 -4.77 -4.64
CA ALA A 136 5.73 -3.89 -4.61
C ALA A 136 6.19 -3.50 -6.04
N ILE A 137 6.32 -4.48 -6.94
CA ILE A 137 6.65 -4.22 -8.35
C ILE A 137 5.63 -3.29 -8.99
N LEU A 138 4.34 -3.53 -8.77
CA LEU A 138 3.28 -2.65 -9.26
C LEU A 138 3.44 -1.22 -8.73
N GLY A 139 3.74 -1.07 -7.44
CA GLY A 139 3.99 0.24 -6.81
C GLY A 139 5.17 0.97 -7.45
N VAL A 140 6.28 0.27 -7.74
CA VAL A 140 7.44 0.84 -8.45
C VAL A 140 7.04 1.32 -9.84
N VAL A 141 6.43 0.45 -10.65
CA VAL A 141 6.04 0.77 -12.03
C VAL A 141 5.12 1.99 -12.09
N ILE A 142 4.09 2.03 -11.23
CA ILE A 142 3.15 3.16 -11.16
C ILE A 142 3.86 4.44 -10.74
N SER A 143 4.74 4.38 -9.72
CA SER A 143 5.46 5.57 -9.26
C SER A 143 6.35 6.15 -10.35
N LEU A 144 7.09 5.31 -11.06
CA LEU A 144 7.94 5.76 -12.18
C LEU A 144 7.12 6.36 -13.32
N PHE A 145 5.98 5.75 -13.65
CA PHE A 145 5.05 6.28 -14.65
C PHE A 145 4.51 7.66 -14.23
N VAL A 146 4.03 7.79 -12.99
CA VAL A 146 3.45 9.06 -12.48
C VAL A 146 4.50 10.16 -12.42
N LEU A 147 5.73 9.87 -11.99
CA LEU A 147 6.83 10.83 -11.99
C LEU A 147 7.20 11.33 -13.40
N ARG A 148 6.91 10.53 -14.43
CA ARG A 148 7.17 10.91 -15.83
C ARG A 148 6.05 11.75 -16.43
N VAL A 149 4.80 11.51 -16.03
CA VAL A 149 3.60 12.09 -16.65
C VAL A 149 3.06 13.29 -15.91
N VAL A 150 3.17 13.27 -14.56
CA VAL A 150 2.66 14.32 -13.67
C VAL A 150 3.83 15.16 -13.17
N GLN A 151 4.12 16.25 -13.91
CA GLN A 151 5.21 17.18 -13.62
C GLN A 151 4.68 18.57 -13.26
#